data_83c6e57c53b64c6918e92413d86f37f3
#
_entry.id   83c6e57c53b64c6918e92413d86f37f3
#
_cell.length_a   1.000
_cell.length_b   1.000
_cell.length_c   1.000
_cell.angle_alpha   90.00
_cell.angle_beta   90.00
_cell.angle_gamma   90.00
#
_symmetry.space_group_name_H-M   'P 1'
#
loop_
_entity.id
_entity.type
_entity.pdbx_description
1 polymer ?
#
loop_
_entity_poly.entity_id
_entity_poly.type
_entity_poly.pdbx_seq_one_letter_code
_entity_poly.pdbx_strand_id
1 'polypeptide(L)'
;MEEQKRHSGFETMRILSMVMIVLMHGIGHGGLGSAAPQGSAAFWIYWLLFILARVSTNCFVMLSGYYLSERKGPVHAGRLFRIGAQVWFYSMLTFCVAVKAGAVPLSAVKLLRALLPLTSNGYWFASAYFLLYLSVPVLNVVVQSLDRRQYKTLLLVVLLLQSVWGTLFYWAADATFVNNGYSFIWFYTLYFIAAYFRKYRVTVPSGLCLLAYLAASAAGLFNRMLALRVENALHLNGFVNTVNGYQALATVIASAAMFLLFQNIHIRSDYWRRWVFRLAPLSFGVYLLHDSDFTRALLWRLVDLPRFGGALLPSLAYLTGAVLLIAVVGYAVDAVYQRLYRLLRLPALETKLDALTACIRQRIVGSEKA
;
A
#
# COMPACT_ATOMS: atom_id res chain seq x y z
N MET A 1 28.88 -6.16 -1.82
CA MET A 1 27.63 -5.42 -1.50
C MET A 1 27.32 -5.71 -0.05
N GLU A 2 27.47 -4.72 0.84
CA GLU A 2 26.99 -4.89 2.22
C GLU A 2 25.50 -5.20 2.18
N GLU A 3 25.14 -6.34 2.72
CA GLU A 3 23.77 -6.76 2.93
C GLU A 3 23.13 -5.71 3.86
N GLN A 4 22.32 -4.83 3.30
CA GLN A 4 21.67 -3.75 4.06
C GLN A 4 20.88 -4.41 5.19
N LYS A 5 21.39 -4.35 6.42
CA LYS A 5 20.80 -5.02 7.59
C LYS A 5 19.31 -4.66 7.67
N ARG A 6 18.45 -5.67 7.58
CA ARG A 6 17.00 -5.50 7.67
C ARG A 6 16.63 -4.85 9.00
N HIS A 7 15.83 -3.80 8.96
CA HIS A 7 15.41 -3.03 10.14
C HIS A 7 14.15 -3.63 10.75
N SER A 8 14.24 -4.14 11.98
CA SER A 8 13.12 -4.88 12.62
C SER A 8 11.85 -4.04 12.79
N GLY A 9 11.96 -2.76 13.07
CA GLY A 9 10.83 -1.84 13.16
C GLY A 9 10.11 -1.71 11.82
N PHE A 10 10.82 -1.54 10.72
CA PHE A 10 10.21 -1.45 9.39
C PHE A 10 9.56 -2.76 8.94
N GLU A 11 10.14 -3.91 9.28
CA GLU A 11 9.49 -5.18 8.99
C GLU A 11 8.22 -5.37 9.85
N THR A 12 8.23 -4.91 11.11
CA THR A 12 7.03 -4.88 11.96
C THR A 12 5.97 -3.95 11.38
N MET A 13 6.37 -2.75 10.91
CA MET A 13 5.46 -1.83 10.23
C MET A 13 4.82 -2.48 9.01
N ARG A 14 5.56 -3.26 8.23
CA ARG A 14 5.04 -3.97 7.05
C ARG A 14 3.93 -4.96 7.43
N ILE A 15 4.13 -5.76 8.49
CA ILE A 15 3.13 -6.70 9.00
C ILE A 15 1.91 -5.94 9.51
N LEU A 16 2.12 -4.94 10.37
CA LEU A 16 1.04 -4.13 10.93
C LEU A 16 0.25 -3.42 9.83
N SER A 17 0.93 -2.82 8.86
CA SER A 17 0.28 -2.16 7.72
C SER A 17 -0.60 -3.13 6.93
N MET A 18 -0.19 -4.39 6.77
CA MET A 18 -1.03 -5.39 6.10
C MET A 18 -2.28 -5.72 6.90
N VAL A 19 -2.16 -5.92 8.22
CA VAL A 19 -3.31 -6.13 9.10
C VAL A 19 -4.27 -4.92 9.05
N MET A 20 -3.71 -3.70 9.06
CA MET A 20 -4.49 -2.46 8.92
C MET A 20 -5.21 -2.36 7.56
N ILE A 21 -4.59 -2.83 6.46
CA ILE A 21 -5.25 -2.88 5.14
C ILE A 21 -6.45 -3.82 5.17
N VAL A 22 -6.30 -5.02 5.73
CA VAL A 22 -7.42 -5.97 5.86
C VAL A 22 -8.53 -5.39 6.72
N LEU A 23 -8.19 -4.73 7.85
CA LEU A 23 -9.12 -4.02 8.72
C LEU A 23 -9.90 -2.93 7.97
N MET A 24 -9.19 -2.08 7.23
CA MET A 24 -9.77 -1.00 6.44
C MET A 24 -10.72 -1.57 5.36
N HIS A 25 -10.33 -2.66 4.71
CA HIS A 25 -11.17 -3.33 3.71
C HIS A 25 -12.40 -3.98 4.34
N GLY A 26 -12.31 -4.52 5.55
CA GLY A 26 -13.49 -5.01 6.30
C GLY A 26 -14.49 -3.89 6.60
N ILE A 27 -14.00 -2.71 6.99
CA ILE A 27 -14.88 -1.56 7.27
C ILE A 27 -15.46 -0.99 5.96
N GLY A 28 -14.65 -0.85 4.90
CA GLY A 28 -15.05 -0.29 3.61
C GLY A 28 -15.77 -1.33 2.72
N HIS A 29 -15.02 -2.26 2.13
CA HIS A 29 -15.55 -3.26 1.20
C HIS A 29 -16.47 -4.28 1.87
N GLY A 30 -16.21 -4.61 3.16
CA GLY A 30 -17.05 -5.49 3.98
C GLY A 30 -18.33 -4.85 4.47
N GLY A 31 -18.55 -3.55 4.19
CA GLY A 31 -19.79 -2.84 4.47
C GLY A 31 -20.03 -2.48 5.94
N LEU A 32 -19.08 -2.76 6.86
CA LEU A 32 -19.27 -2.44 8.27
C LEU A 32 -19.42 -0.94 8.54
N GLY A 33 -18.71 -0.10 7.78
CA GLY A 33 -18.77 1.36 7.92
C GLY A 33 -20.12 1.98 7.61
N SER A 34 -20.96 1.30 6.81
CA SER A 34 -22.32 1.72 6.47
C SER A 34 -23.40 0.93 7.24
N ALA A 35 -23.01 -0.09 8.01
CA ALA A 35 -23.96 -0.95 8.73
C ALA A 35 -24.52 -0.31 10.02
N ALA A 36 -23.80 0.65 10.59
CA ALA A 36 -24.27 1.42 11.75
C ALA A 36 -24.99 2.70 11.30
N PRO A 37 -26.05 3.12 12.04
CA PRO A 37 -26.73 4.39 11.76
C PRO A 37 -25.75 5.56 11.75
N GLN A 38 -25.82 6.43 10.74
CA GLN A 38 -24.98 7.60 10.62
C GLN A 38 -25.10 8.48 11.89
N GLY A 39 -23.97 8.87 12.45
CA GLY A 39 -23.89 9.68 13.67
C GLY A 39 -23.90 8.86 14.98
N SER A 40 -24.15 7.54 14.93
CA SER A 40 -24.03 6.69 16.12
C SER A 40 -22.59 6.54 16.59
N ALA A 41 -22.40 6.15 17.87
CA ALA A 41 -21.07 5.86 18.41
C ALA A 41 -20.36 4.75 17.62
N ALA A 42 -21.07 3.69 17.23
CA ALA A 42 -20.55 2.61 16.41
C ALA A 42 -20.05 3.10 15.04
N PHE A 43 -20.83 3.94 14.36
CA PHE A 43 -20.44 4.58 13.10
C PHE A 43 -19.12 5.34 13.23
N TRP A 44 -18.97 6.20 14.24
CA TRP A 44 -17.76 7.00 14.41
C TRP A 44 -16.55 6.16 14.81
N ILE A 45 -16.74 5.10 15.60
CA ILE A 45 -15.65 4.19 15.97
C ILE A 45 -15.16 3.40 14.74
N TYR A 46 -16.05 2.91 13.88
CA TYR A 46 -15.63 2.22 12.65
C TYR A 46 -14.83 3.15 11.73
N TRP A 47 -15.28 4.39 11.56
CA TRP A 47 -14.56 5.35 10.74
C TRP A 47 -13.25 5.85 11.37
N LEU A 48 -13.18 5.93 12.71
CA LEU A 48 -11.92 6.19 13.40
C LEU A 48 -10.90 5.07 13.12
N LEU A 49 -11.31 3.80 13.25
CA LEU A 49 -10.45 2.65 12.94
C LEU A 49 -10.01 2.64 11.47
N PHE A 50 -10.92 2.98 10.56
CA PHE A 50 -10.60 3.13 9.14
C PHE A 50 -9.54 4.21 8.90
N ILE A 51 -9.68 5.38 9.51
CA ILE A 51 -8.76 6.51 9.36
C ILE A 51 -7.40 6.19 9.98
N LEU A 52 -7.38 5.58 11.16
CA LEU A 52 -6.14 5.08 11.78
C LEU A 52 -5.43 4.09 10.85
N ALA A 53 -6.16 3.21 10.19
CA ALA A 53 -5.61 2.22 9.26
C ALA A 53 -5.20 2.80 7.90
N ARG A 54 -5.71 3.97 7.50
CA ARG A 54 -5.51 4.55 6.17
C ARG A 54 -4.05 4.81 5.80
N VAL A 55 -3.20 5.04 6.79
CA VAL A 55 -1.75 5.27 6.61
C VAL A 55 -0.99 4.07 6.03
N SER A 56 -1.54 2.88 6.14
CA SER A 56 -0.87 1.62 5.85
C SER A 56 -0.34 1.52 4.42
N THR A 57 -1.14 1.88 3.43
CA THR A 57 -0.74 1.88 2.01
C THR A 57 0.41 2.85 1.75
N ASN A 58 0.34 4.07 2.31
CA ASN A 58 1.41 5.05 2.20
C ASN A 58 2.71 4.53 2.83
N CYS A 59 2.63 3.88 3.99
CA CYS A 59 3.79 3.30 4.67
C CYS A 59 4.47 2.21 3.83
N PHE A 60 3.72 1.36 3.11
CA PHE A 60 4.31 0.38 2.18
C PHE A 60 5.12 1.03 1.07
N VAL A 61 4.60 2.11 0.49
CA VAL A 61 5.31 2.84 -0.58
C VAL A 61 6.52 3.57 -0.01
N MET A 62 6.40 4.19 1.16
CA MET A 62 7.50 4.88 1.84
C MET A 62 8.67 3.95 2.18
N LEU A 63 8.40 2.67 2.55
CA LEU A 63 9.47 1.67 2.71
C LEU A 63 10.30 1.52 1.43
N SER A 64 9.65 1.52 0.28
CA SER A 64 10.34 1.43 -1.00
C SER A 64 11.18 2.68 -1.29
N GLY A 65 10.64 3.87 -1.07
CA GLY A 65 11.38 5.12 -1.19
C GLY A 65 12.61 5.15 -0.28
N TYR A 66 12.47 4.70 0.96
CA TYR A 66 13.57 4.67 1.92
C TYR A 66 14.71 3.71 1.51
N TYR A 67 14.37 2.50 1.05
CA TYR A 67 15.38 1.50 0.72
C TYR A 67 15.92 1.58 -0.71
N LEU A 68 15.15 2.13 -1.65
CA LEU A 68 15.55 2.18 -3.06
C LEU A 68 16.23 3.49 -3.45
N SER A 69 16.08 4.56 -2.67
CA SER A 69 16.60 5.90 -3.02
C SER A 69 18.14 5.99 -3.05
N GLU A 70 18.85 5.11 -2.36
CA GLU A 70 20.31 5.06 -2.38
C GLU A 70 20.87 4.13 -3.49
N ARG A 71 19.99 3.38 -4.16
CA ARG A 71 20.44 2.46 -5.20
C ARG A 71 20.94 3.22 -6.43
N LYS A 72 22.12 2.84 -6.89
CA LYS A 72 22.69 3.30 -8.16
C LYS A 72 22.48 2.23 -9.22
N GLY A 73 22.18 2.64 -10.45
CA GLY A 73 22.07 1.72 -11.56
C GLY A 73 20.64 1.44 -12.03
N PRO A 74 20.49 0.50 -12.97
CA PRO A 74 19.22 0.21 -13.62
C PRO A 74 18.26 -0.53 -12.70
N VAL A 75 17.03 -0.66 -13.18
CA VAL A 75 16.02 -1.56 -12.61
C VAL A 75 16.51 -3.00 -12.67
N HIS A 76 16.31 -3.74 -11.59
CA HIS A 76 16.53 -5.19 -11.59
C HIS A 76 15.33 -5.89 -12.23
N ALA A 77 15.52 -6.41 -13.45
CA ALA A 77 14.48 -7.11 -14.19
C ALA A 77 13.99 -8.37 -13.46
N GLY A 78 14.90 -9.07 -12.77
CA GLY A 78 14.54 -10.21 -11.93
C GLY A 78 13.55 -9.85 -10.83
N ARG A 79 13.67 -8.67 -10.22
CA ARG A 79 12.70 -8.21 -9.21
C ARG A 79 11.33 -7.86 -9.83
N LEU A 80 11.30 -7.25 -11.01
CA LEU A 80 10.06 -7.03 -11.75
C LEU A 80 9.38 -8.35 -12.10
N PHE A 81 10.16 -9.32 -12.58
CA PHE A 81 9.67 -10.67 -12.85
C PHE A 81 9.07 -11.32 -11.60
N ARG A 82 9.75 -11.25 -10.44
CA ARG A 82 9.25 -11.80 -9.18
C ARG A 82 7.90 -11.19 -8.79
N ILE A 83 7.76 -9.86 -8.85
CA ILE A 83 6.51 -9.15 -8.55
C ILE A 83 5.42 -9.59 -9.53
N GLY A 84 5.71 -9.56 -10.83
CA GLY A 84 4.78 -9.96 -11.89
C GLY A 84 4.31 -11.41 -11.75
N ALA A 85 5.23 -12.34 -11.49
CA ALA A 85 4.93 -13.76 -11.29
C ALA A 85 4.03 -13.99 -10.07
N GLN A 86 4.28 -13.27 -8.96
CA GLN A 86 3.42 -13.36 -7.77
C GLN A 86 2.03 -12.83 -8.05
N VAL A 87 1.90 -11.65 -8.65
CA VAL A 87 0.60 -11.05 -9.01
C VAL A 87 -0.16 -11.95 -9.99
N TRP A 88 0.52 -12.51 -10.99
CA TRP A 88 -0.05 -13.45 -11.95
C TRP A 88 -0.57 -14.72 -11.28
N PHE A 89 0.23 -15.33 -10.40
CA PHE A 89 -0.18 -16.53 -9.66
C PHE A 89 -1.49 -16.29 -8.87
N TYR A 90 -1.54 -15.21 -8.10
CA TYR A 90 -2.72 -14.89 -7.29
C TYR A 90 -3.92 -14.52 -8.16
N SER A 91 -3.72 -13.84 -9.28
CA SER A 91 -4.79 -13.53 -10.23
C SER A 91 -5.43 -14.80 -10.79
N MET A 92 -4.60 -15.75 -11.22
CA MET A 92 -5.08 -17.05 -11.73
C MET A 92 -5.74 -17.88 -10.63
N LEU A 93 -5.15 -17.94 -9.43
CA LEU A 93 -5.71 -18.66 -8.29
C LEU A 93 -7.10 -18.12 -7.94
N THR A 94 -7.24 -16.81 -7.76
CA THR A 94 -8.51 -16.19 -7.37
C THR A 94 -9.55 -16.24 -8.49
N PHE A 95 -9.14 -16.16 -9.76
CA PHE A 95 -10.02 -16.38 -10.90
C PHE A 95 -10.58 -17.81 -10.91
N CYS A 96 -9.73 -18.83 -10.78
CA CYS A 96 -10.17 -20.22 -10.71
C CYS A 96 -11.13 -20.47 -9.55
N VAL A 97 -10.83 -19.92 -8.37
CA VAL A 97 -11.71 -20.01 -7.18
C VAL A 97 -13.05 -19.34 -7.45
N ALA A 98 -13.06 -18.13 -8.04
CA ALA A 98 -14.28 -17.39 -8.32
C ALA A 98 -15.18 -18.10 -9.36
N VAL A 99 -14.59 -18.68 -10.41
CA VAL A 99 -15.30 -19.48 -11.43
C VAL A 99 -15.89 -20.73 -10.79
N LYS A 100 -15.09 -21.48 -10.00
CA LYS A 100 -15.57 -22.69 -9.31
C LYS A 100 -16.70 -22.39 -8.32
N ALA A 101 -16.64 -21.25 -7.65
CA ALA A 101 -17.68 -20.79 -6.71
C ALA A 101 -18.92 -20.18 -7.41
N GLY A 102 -18.94 -20.12 -8.74
CA GLY A 102 -20.04 -19.50 -9.51
C GLY A 102 -20.14 -17.97 -9.34
N ALA A 103 -19.12 -17.34 -8.73
CA ALA A 103 -19.10 -15.90 -8.49
C ALA A 103 -18.75 -15.09 -9.76
N VAL A 104 -18.03 -15.71 -10.70
CA VAL A 104 -17.62 -15.10 -11.96
C VAL A 104 -17.84 -16.09 -13.09
N PRO A 105 -18.45 -15.69 -14.23
CA PRO A 105 -18.62 -16.57 -15.37
C PRO A 105 -17.26 -16.83 -16.04
N LEU A 106 -17.06 -18.06 -16.51
CA LEU A 106 -15.92 -18.39 -17.36
C LEU A 106 -16.12 -17.76 -18.75
N SER A 107 -15.33 -16.73 -19.06
CA SER A 107 -15.37 -16.06 -20.35
C SER A 107 -13.96 -15.67 -20.81
N ALA A 108 -13.74 -15.54 -22.12
CA ALA A 108 -12.45 -15.15 -22.69
C ALA A 108 -11.95 -13.80 -22.14
N VAL A 109 -12.86 -12.83 -21.96
CA VAL A 109 -12.52 -11.50 -21.42
C VAL A 109 -12.05 -11.61 -19.98
N LYS A 110 -12.73 -12.42 -19.14
CA LYS A 110 -12.33 -12.60 -17.74
C LYS A 110 -11.02 -13.38 -17.62
N LEU A 111 -10.82 -14.38 -18.46
CA LEU A 111 -9.55 -15.11 -18.54
C LEU A 111 -8.41 -14.18 -18.98
N LEU A 112 -8.61 -13.35 -20.01
CA LEU A 112 -7.60 -12.38 -20.44
C LEU A 112 -7.23 -11.39 -19.32
N ARG A 113 -8.23 -10.90 -18.57
CA ARG A 113 -7.98 -10.04 -17.39
C ARG A 113 -7.18 -10.77 -16.31
N ALA A 114 -7.45 -12.05 -16.08
CA ALA A 114 -6.70 -12.87 -15.13
C ALA A 114 -5.25 -13.13 -15.58
N LEU A 115 -5.03 -13.29 -16.89
CA LEU A 115 -3.70 -13.47 -17.48
C LEU A 115 -2.86 -12.18 -17.49
N LEU A 116 -3.51 -11.02 -17.54
CA LEU A 116 -2.86 -9.69 -17.62
C LEU A 116 -3.21 -8.81 -16.40
N PRO A 117 -2.95 -9.26 -15.15
CA PRO A 117 -3.46 -8.60 -13.94
C PRO A 117 -2.90 -7.19 -13.72
N LEU A 118 -1.68 -6.89 -14.16
CA LEU A 118 -1.05 -5.58 -13.98
C LEU A 118 -1.63 -4.51 -14.92
N THR A 119 -2.14 -4.91 -16.09
CA THR A 119 -2.69 -3.98 -17.10
C THR A 119 -4.21 -3.91 -17.08
N SER A 120 -4.87 -4.90 -16.47
CA SER A 120 -6.34 -4.98 -16.38
C SER A 120 -6.93 -4.26 -15.15
N ASN A 121 -6.08 -3.58 -14.36
CA ASN A 121 -6.44 -2.92 -13.09
C ASN A 121 -7.06 -3.85 -12.02
N GLY A 122 -6.81 -5.16 -12.13
CA GLY A 122 -7.28 -6.16 -11.16
C GLY A 122 -6.65 -5.99 -9.76
N TYR A 123 -5.47 -5.36 -9.71
CA TYR A 123 -4.72 -5.05 -8.48
C TYR A 123 -4.08 -3.66 -8.61
N TRP A 124 -4.87 -2.62 -8.39
CA TRP A 124 -4.43 -1.22 -8.58
C TRP A 124 -3.09 -0.90 -7.91
N PHE A 125 -2.89 -1.34 -6.65
CA PHE A 125 -1.66 -1.09 -5.91
C PHE A 125 -0.46 -1.79 -6.55
N ALA A 126 -0.63 -3.04 -6.99
CA ALA A 126 0.44 -3.79 -7.63
C ALA A 126 0.85 -3.14 -8.96
N SER A 127 -0.12 -2.68 -9.76
CA SER A 127 0.12 -1.96 -11.02
C SER A 127 0.86 -0.64 -10.77
N ALA A 128 0.37 0.18 -9.83
CA ALA A 128 1.01 1.44 -9.47
C ALA A 128 2.42 1.21 -8.89
N TYR A 129 2.61 0.17 -8.08
CA TYR A 129 3.90 -0.19 -7.53
C TYR A 129 4.89 -0.69 -8.59
N PHE A 130 4.41 -1.44 -9.56
CA PHE A 130 5.22 -1.89 -10.71
C PHE A 130 5.75 -0.70 -11.51
N LEU A 131 4.88 0.29 -11.80
CA LEU A 131 5.25 1.53 -12.49
C LEU A 131 6.21 2.39 -11.64
N LEU A 132 5.96 2.50 -10.32
CA LEU A 132 6.91 3.16 -9.42
C LEU A 132 8.30 2.51 -9.51
N TYR A 133 8.37 1.16 -9.44
CA TYR A 133 9.65 0.46 -9.45
C TYR A 133 10.41 0.64 -10.76
N LEU A 134 9.72 0.66 -11.90
CA LEU A 134 10.30 1.01 -13.20
C LEU A 134 10.89 2.43 -13.21
N SER A 135 10.29 3.36 -12.50
CA SER A 135 10.70 4.77 -12.46
C SER A 135 11.84 5.05 -11.47
N VAL A 136 12.20 4.10 -10.60
CA VAL A 136 13.22 4.28 -9.55
C VAL A 136 14.54 4.88 -10.06
N PRO A 137 15.13 4.46 -11.20
CA PRO A 137 16.38 5.05 -11.67
C PRO A 137 16.26 6.55 -11.93
N VAL A 138 15.15 6.99 -12.54
CA VAL A 138 14.89 8.41 -12.82
C VAL A 138 14.64 9.18 -11.54
N LEU A 139 13.80 8.63 -10.64
CA LEU A 139 13.55 9.25 -9.34
C LEU A 139 14.83 9.42 -8.52
N ASN A 140 15.74 8.45 -8.59
CA ASN A 140 17.03 8.52 -7.88
C ASN A 140 17.96 9.59 -8.47
N VAL A 141 17.92 9.86 -9.76
CA VAL A 141 18.63 11.00 -10.34
C VAL A 141 18.16 12.30 -9.68
N VAL A 142 16.85 12.51 -9.59
CA VAL A 142 16.26 13.68 -8.93
C VAL A 142 16.66 13.73 -7.44
N VAL A 143 16.51 12.62 -6.71
CA VAL A 143 16.87 12.55 -5.28
C VAL A 143 18.34 12.90 -5.04
N GLN A 144 19.24 12.44 -5.91
CA GLN A 144 20.68 12.61 -5.71
C GLN A 144 21.17 13.99 -6.15
N SER A 145 20.58 14.60 -7.20
CA SER A 145 21.00 15.89 -7.76
C SER A 145 20.63 17.08 -6.88
N LEU A 146 19.56 17.00 -6.08
CA LEU A 146 19.06 18.12 -5.30
C LEU A 146 19.82 18.31 -3.98
N ASP A 147 20.17 19.57 -3.67
CA ASP A 147 20.59 19.95 -2.32
C ASP A 147 19.41 19.96 -1.33
N ARG A 148 19.67 20.22 -0.03
CA ARG A 148 18.65 20.15 1.01
C ARG A 148 17.55 21.20 0.82
N ARG A 149 17.88 22.41 0.32
CA ARG A 149 16.92 23.50 0.11
C ARG A 149 16.03 23.20 -1.09
N GLN A 150 16.64 22.83 -2.20
CA GLN A 150 15.94 22.41 -3.43
C GLN A 150 15.01 21.22 -3.16
N TYR A 151 15.47 20.23 -2.36
CA TYR A 151 14.65 19.08 -2.00
C TYR A 151 13.42 19.45 -1.16
N LYS A 152 13.58 20.37 -0.18
CA LYS A 152 12.45 20.88 0.59
C LYS A 152 11.46 21.62 -0.32
N THR A 153 11.94 22.40 -1.29
CA THR A 153 11.11 23.07 -2.29
C THR A 153 10.34 22.04 -3.13
N LEU A 154 11.01 20.98 -3.61
CA LEU A 154 10.34 19.89 -4.32
C LEU A 154 9.21 19.29 -3.47
N LEU A 155 9.48 18.92 -2.21
CA LEU A 155 8.46 18.35 -1.32
C LEU A 155 7.31 19.31 -1.08
N LEU A 156 7.59 20.59 -0.87
CA LEU A 156 6.55 21.62 -0.70
C LEU A 156 5.65 21.70 -1.94
N VAL A 157 6.26 21.80 -3.14
CA VAL A 157 5.50 21.93 -4.39
C VAL A 157 4.65 20.68 -4.65
N VAL A 158 5.22 19.47 -4.54
CA VAL A 158 4.44 18.25 -4.80
C VAL A 158 3.33 18.04 -3.75
N LEU A 159 3.55 18.42 -2.49
CA LEU A 159 2.53 18.34 -1.45
C LEU A 159 1.42 19.40 -1.67
N LEU A 160 1.77 20.61 -2.06
CA LEU A 160 0.78 21.63 -2.42
C LEU A 160 -0.09 21.17 -3.59
N LEU A 161 0.51 20.64 -4.65
CA LEU A 161 -0.22 20.22 -5.85
C LEU A 161 -1.01 18.91 -5.65
N GLN A 162 -0.44 17.91 -4.99
CA GLN A 162 -1.04 16.59 -4.93
C GLN A 162 -1.85 16.34 -3.64
N SER A 163 -1.44 16.95 -2.52
CA SER A 163 -2.13 16.77 -1.25
C SER A 163 -3.13 17.91 -1.00
N VAL A 164 -2.67 19.14 -0.95
CA VAL A 164 -3.54 20.29 -0.60
C VAL A 164 -4.54 20.57 -1.73
N TRP A 165 -4.07 20.77 -2.96
CA TRP A 165 -4.93 21.01 -4.12
C TRP A 165 -5.90 19.86 -4.34
N GLY A 166 -5.41 18.63 -4.41
CA GLY A 166 -6.22 17.42 -4.64
C GLY A 166 -7.26 17.15 -3.53
N THR A 167 -7.11 17.78 -2.35
CA THR A 167 -8.08 17.66 -1.24
C THR A 167 -9.10 18.79 -1.26
N LEU A 168 -8.65 20.05 -1.44
CA LEU A 168 -9.51 21.22 -1.38
C LEU A 168 -10.35 21.42 -2.65
N PHE A 169 -9.79 21.11 -3.81
CA PHE A 169 -10.43 21.30 -5.11
C PHE A 169 -10.80 19.95 -5.74
N TYR A 170 -11.63 19.16 -5.02
CA TYR A 170 -11.97 17.80 -5.41
C TYR A 170 -12.61 17.70 -6.81
N TRP A 171 -13.32 18.74 -7.25
CA TRP A 171 -13.90 18.83 -8.60
C TRP A 171 -12.86 19.03 -9.71
N ALA A 172 -11.65 19.47 -9.37
CA ALA A 172 -10.52 19.59 -10.27
C ALA A 172 -9.41 18.52 -9.98
N ALA A 173 -9.75 17.49 -9.23
CA ALA A 173 -8.78 16.46 -8.80
C ALA A 173 -8.17 15.69 -9.98
N ASP A 174 -8.90 15.53 -11.09
CA ASP A 174 -8.41 14.83 -12.29
C ASP A 174 -7.22 15.54 -12.93
N ALA A 175 -7.12 16.86 -12.81
CA ALA A 175 -5.99 17.65 -13.33
C ALA A 175 -4.66 17.29 -12.65
N THR A 176 -4.69 16.72 -11.45
CA THR A 176 -3.49 16.33 -10.68
C THR A 176 -3.06 14.89 -10.91
N PHE A 177 -3.86 14.07 -11.58
CA PHE A 177 -3.66 12.62 -11.77
C PHE A 177 -3.45 11.84 -10.46
N VAL A 178 -3.88 12.38 -9.33
CA VAL A 178 -3.67 11.77 -8.00
C VAL A 178 -4.72 10.71 -7.69
N ASN A 179 -5.94 10.87 -8.20
CA ASN A 179 -7.05 9.92 -8.02
C ASN A 179 -7.21 9.45 -6.57
N ASN A 180 -7.37 10.38 -5.63
CA ASN A 180 -7.47 10.08 -4.19
C ASN A 180 -6.29 9.26 -3.63
N GLY A 181 -5.12 9.33 -4.30
CA GLY A 181 -3.94 8.57 -3.97
C GLY A 181 -3.87 7.16 -4.58
N TYR A 182 -4.81 6.79 -5.45
CA TYR A 182 -4.82 5.52 -6.18
C TYR A 182 -4.01 5.58 -7.48
N SER A 183 -2.88 6.30 -7.50
CA SER A 183 -2.06 6.46 -8.69
C SER A 183 -0.57 6.29 -8.40
N PHE A 184 0.22 5.91 -9.44
CA PHE A 184 1.68 5.82 -9.32
C PHE A 184 2.33 7.22 -9.18
N ILE A 185 1.66 8.28 -9.63
CA ILE A 185 2.12 9.67 -9.45
C ILE A 185 2.11 10.03 -7.96
N TRP A 186 1.06 9.62 -7.22
CA TRP A 186 1.04 9.75 -5.77
C TRP A 186 2.18 8.98 -5.10
N PHE A 187 2.53 7.81 -5.62
CA PHE A 187 3.63 7.01 -5.08
C PHE A 187 4.99 7.70 -5.25
N TYR A 188 5.17 8.56 -6.26
CA TYR A 188 6.38 9.38 -6.38
C TYR A 188 6.50 10.38 -5.23
N THR A 189 5.42 11.01 -4.81
CA THR A 189 5.43 11.91 -3.64
C THR A 189 5.84 11.17 -2.38
N LEU A 190 5.25 10.00 -2.12
CA LEU A 190 5.61 9.17 -0.97
C LEU A 190 7.07 8.69 -1.04
N TYR A 191 7.54 8.35 -2.25
CA TYR A 191 8.92 8.00 -2.51
C TYR A 191 9.86 9.14 -2.13
N PHE A 192 9.57 10.36 -2.58
CA PHE A 192 10.39 11.54 -2.27
C PHE A 192 10.37 11.87 -0.77
N ILE A 193 9.25 11.75 -0.08
CA ILE A 193 9.18 11.96 1.38
C ILE A 193 10.11 10.97 2.10
N ALA A 194 10.02 9.69 1.79
CA ALA A 194 10.83 8.67 2.44
C ALA A 194 12.31 8.74 2.06
N ALA A 195 12.61 9.08 0.80
CA ALA A 195 13.98 9.33 0.35
C ALA A 195 14.61 10.55 1.03
N TYR A 196 13.82 11.60 1.30
CA TYR A 196 14.28 12.74 2.12
C TYR A 196 14.65 12.29 3.53
N PHE A 197 13.81 11.47 4.18
CA PHE A 197 14.10 10.94 5.51
C PHE A 197 15.40 10.13 5.52
N ARG A 198 15.63 9.33 4.49
CA ARG A 198 16.86 8.53 4.34
C ARG A 198 18.08 9.40 4.09
N LYS A 199 18.01 10.29 3.09
CA LYS A 199 19.14 11.12 2.63
C LYS A 199 19.64 12.05 3.74
N TYR A 200 18.71 12.65 4.50
CA TYR A 200 19.03 13.63 5.54
C TYR A 200 18.97 13.08 6.95
N ARG A 201 18.85 11.76 7.10
CA ARG A 201 18.82 11.03 8.39
C ARG A 201 17.85 11.68 9.39
N VAL A 202 16.63 11.96 8.92
CA VAL A 202 15.60 12.60 9.73
C VAL A 202 15.25 11.68 10.91
N THR A 203 15.33 12.20 12.11
CA THR A 203 14.94 11.52 13.35
C THR A 203 13.99 12.42 14.14
N VAL A 204 12.95 11.82 14.71
CA VAL A 204 11.96 12.50 15.55
C VAL A 204 11.71 11.62 16.77
N PRO A 205 11.61 12.15 17.99
CA PRO A 205 11.31 11.37 19.18
C PRO A 205 10.01 10.56 19.04
N SER A 206 10.02 9.31 19.50
CA SER A 206 8.88 8.38 19.32
C SER A 206 7.58 8.92 19.91
N GLY A 207 7.63 9.61 21.06
CA GLY A 207 6.46 10.23 21.67
C GLY A 207 5.84 11.31 20.78
N LEU A 208 6.67 12.13 20.12
CA LEU A 208 6.20 13.16 19.19
C LEU A 208 5.64 12.54 17.92
N CYS A 209 6.25 11.46 17.42
CA CYS A 209 5.70 10.70 16.29
C CYS A 209 4.32 10.13 16.62
N LEU A 210 4.17 9.50 17.79
CA LEU A 210 2.88 8.96 18.23
C LEU A 210 1.82 10.06 18.37
N LEU A 211 2.18 11.17 19.02
CA LEU A 211 1.29 12.32 19.16
C LEU A 211 0.87 12.86 17.78
N ALA A 212 1.81 13.05 16.86
CA ALA A 212 1.51 13.54 15.52
C ALA A 212 0.61 12.56 14.73
N TYR A 213 0.84 11.25 14.86
CA TYR A 213 -0.02 10.22 14.25
C TYR A 213 -1.45 10.29 14.78
N LEU A 214 -1.62 10.37 16.10
CA LEU A 214 -2.95 10.42 16.73
C LEU A 214 -3.66 11.75 16.44
N ALA A 215 -2.95 12.88 16.53
CA ALA A 215 -3.52 14.20 16.24
C ALA A 215 -3.94 14.34 14.77
N ALA A 216 -3.11 13.87 13.83
CA ALA A 216 -3.45 13.87 12.41
C ALA A 216 -4.62 12.93 12.11
N SER A 217 -4.71 11.77 12.77
CA SER A 217 -5.85 10.86 12.63
C SER A 217 -7.14 11.47 13.19
N ALA A 218 -7.07 12.16 14.33
CA ALA A 218 -8.20 12.91 14.90
C ALA A 218 -8.64 14.04 13.96
N ALA A 219 -7.70 14.78 13.36
CA ALA A 219 -8.00 15.79 12.34
C ALA A 219 -8.66 15.15 11.10
N GLY A 220 -8.21 13.98 10.67
CA GLY A 220 -8.85 13.21 9.60
C GLY A 220 -10.29 12.81 9.92
N LEU A 221 -10.58 12.40 11.16
CA LEU A 221 -11.94 12.12 11.61
C LEU A 221 -12.81 13.40 11.63
N PHE A 222 -12.25 14.49 12.12
CA PHE A 222 -12.93 15.79 12.12
C PHE A 222 -13.24 16.25 10.67
N ASN A 223 -12.28 16.14 9.75
CA ASN A 223 -12.48 16.43 8.33
C ASN A 223 -13.61 15.58 7.74
N ARG A 224 -13.70 14.30 8.12
CA ARG A 224 -14.80 13.43 7.68
C ARG A 224 -16.15 13.91 8.22
N MET A 225 -16.21 14.30 9.50
CA MET A 225 -17.44 14.84 10.10
C MET A 225 -17.91 16.10 9.37
N LEU A 226 -16.99 17.02 9.09
CA LEU A 226 -17.29 18.26 8.35
C LEU A 226 -17.71 17.96 6.91
N ALA A 227 -16.96 17.10 6.23
CA ALA A 227 -17.23 16.74 4.84
C ALA A 227 -18.59 16.05 4.67
N LEU A 228 -19.01 15.19 5.60
CA LEU A 228 -20.36 14.60 5.59
C LEU A 228 -21.46 15.65 5.70
N ARG A 229 -21.27 16.69 6.54
CA ARG A 229 -22.23 17.79 6.64
C ARG A 229 -22.32 18.60 5.35
N VAL A 230 -21.15 18.92 4.75
CA VAL A 230 -21.06 19.64 3.49
C VAL A 230 -21.66 18.84 2.33
N GLU A 231 -21.31 17.55 2.23
CA GLU A 231 -21.83 16.64 1.21
C GLU A 231 -23.35 16.52 1.27
N ASN A 232 -23.93 16.38 2.48
CA ASN A 232 -25.36 16.33 2.67
C ASN A 232 -26.06 17.68 2.38
N ALA A 233 -25.46 18.81 2.80
CA ALA A 233 -26.05 20.13 2.61
C ALA A 233 -26.01 20.62 1.14
N LEU A 234 -24.95 20.27 0.40
CA LEU A 234 -24.73 20.70 -0.98
C LEU A 234 -25.01 19.60 -2.01
N HIS A 235 -25.49 18.43 -1.58
CA HIS A 235 -25.76 17.26 -2.42
C HIS A 235 -24.55 16.84 -3.28
N LEU A 236 -23.33 16.97 -2.72
CA LEU A 236 -22.10 16.58 -3.39
C LEU A 236 -21.91 15.07 -3.26
N ASN A 237 -21.31 14.45 -4.29
CA ASN A 237 -20.99 13.02 -4.27
C ASN A 237 -19.48 12.80 -4.21
N GLY A 238 -19.01 12.06 -3.20
CA GLY A 238 -17.61 11.64 -3.12
C GLY A 238 -16.65 12.62 -2.44
N PHE A 239 -17.11 13.78 -1.99
CA PHE A 239 -16.28 14.76 -1.27
C PHE A 239 -15.66 14.17 0.00
N VAL A 240 -16.44 13.40 0.77
CA VAL A 240 -15.97 12.67 1.96
C VAL A 240 -14.79 11.73 1.63
N ASN A 241 -14.83 11.06 0.48
CA ASN A 241 -13.76 10.15 0.08
C ASN A 241 -12.47 10.90 -0.28
N THR A 242 -12.59 12.07 -0.89
CA THR A 242 -11.45 12.90 -1.27
C THR A 242 -10.72 13.47 -0.06
N VAL A 243 -11.44 14.02 0.91
CA VAL A 243 -10.82 14.58 2.13
C VAL A 243 -10.24 13.52 3.06
N ASN A 244 -10.53 12.24 2.83
CA ASN A 244 -9.97 11.10 3.54
C ASN A 244 -9.16 10.17 2.62
N GLY A 245 -8.78 10.61 1.42
CA GLY A 245 -7.92 9.90 0.49
C GLY A 245 -6.51 9.64 1.06
N TYR A 246 -5.74 8.81 0.37
CA TYR A 246 -4.33 8.57 0.74
C TYR A 246 -3.48 9.82 0.64
N GLN A 247 -3.84 10.76 -0.26
CA GLN A 247 -3.18 12.04 -0.48
C GLN A 247 -3.60 13.12 0.53
N ALA A 248 -4.70 12.94 1.27
CA ALA A 248 -5.18 13.95 2.20
C ALA A 248 -4.10 14.34 3.22
N LEU A 249 -3.93 15.62 3.49
CA LEU A 249 -2.82 16.15 4.29
C LEU A 249 -2.74 15.47 5.68
N ALA A 250 -3.88 15.26 6.33
CA ALA A 250 -3.94 14.54 7.60
C ALA A 250 -3.39 13.11 7.47
N THR A 251 -3.77 12.38 6.39
CA THR A 251 -3.27 11.03 6.12
C THR A 251 -1.78 11.03 5.84
N VAL A 252 -1.26 12.03 5.13
CA VAL A 252 0.18 12.16 4.82
C VAL A 252 0.98 12.40 6.08
N ILE A 253 0.55 13.34 6.93
CA ILE A 253 1.20 13.64 8.22
C ILE A 253 1.19 12.39 9.12
N ALA A 254 0.05 11.72 9.23
CA ALA A 254 -0.08 10.50 10.00
C ALA A 254 0.83 9.37 9.45
N SER A 255 0.95 9.24 8.12
CA SER A 255 1.82 8.25 7.47
C SER A 255 3.30 8.53 7.74
N ALA A 256 3.72 9.79 7.61
CA ALA A 256 5.09 10.20 7.91
C ALA A 256 5.44 9.99 9.39
N ALA A 257 4.51 10.32 10.28
CA ALA A 257 4.67 10.12 11.72
C ALA A 257 4.77 8.63 12.08
N MET A 258 3.90 7.79 11.55
CA MET A 258 3.96 6.33 11.74
C MET A 258 5.26 5.75 11.18
N PHE A 259 5.70 6.19 10.01
CA PHE A 259 6.96 5.75 9.40
C PHE A 259 8.16 6.06 10.32
N LEU A 260 8.26 7.32 10.79
CA LEU A 260 9.35 7.75 11.70
C LEU A 260 9.25 7.08 13.07
N LEU A 261 8.03 6.79 13.57
CA LEU A 261 7.86 6.01 14.79
C LEU A 261 8.49 4.62 14.66
N PHE A 262 8.19 3.91 13.58
CA PHE A 262 8.73 2.57 13.33
C PHE A 262 10.22 2.57 12.96
N GLN A 263 10.76 3.68 12.48
CA GLN A 263 12.20 3.88 12.30
C GLN A 263 12.94 3.80 13.64
N ASN A 264 12.32 4.23 14.73
CA ASN A 264 12.91 4.21 16.08
C ASN A 264 12.73 2.87 16.81
N ILE A 265 11.88 1.97 16.31
CA ILE A 265 11.58 0.69 16.96
C ILE A 265 12.61 -0.36 16.59
N HIS A 266 13.23 -0.95 17.62
CA HIS A 266 14.19 -2.06 17.47
C HIS A 266 13.76 -3.24 18.34
N ILE A 267 13.48 -4.39 17.71
CA ILE A 267 13.13 -5.61 18.44
C ILE A 267 14.40 -6.21 19.02
N ARG A 268 14.51 -6.21 20.36
CA ARG A 268 15.65 -6.74 21.10
C ARG A 268 15.65 -8.28 21.16
N SER A 269 14.48 -8.90 21.27
CA SER A 269 14.33 -10.35 21.35
C SER A 269 14.62 -11.00 20.01
N ASP A 270 15.58 -11.93 19.97
CA ASP A 270 15.94 -12.69 18.79
C ASP A 270 14.81 -13.62 18.31
N TYR A 271 14.00 -14.12 19.26
CA TYR A 271 12.83 -14.93 18.94
C TYR A 271 11.82 -14.14 18.11
N TRP A 272 11.36 -12.98 18.61
CA TRP A 272 10.39 -12.13 17.92
C TRP A 272 10.96 -11.56 16.62
N ARG A 273 12.24 -11.18 16.61
CA ARG A 273 12.91 -10.67 15.40
C ARG A 273 12.91 -11.71 14.28
N ARG A 274 13.18 -13.00 14.60
CA ARG A 274 13.10 -14.09 13.61
C ARG A 274 11.70 -14.26 13.03
N TRP A 275 10.65 -14.19 13.85
CA TRP A 275 9.28 -14.29 13.37
C TRP A 275 8.90 -13.12 12.47
N VAL A 276 9.21 -11.88 12.88
CA VAL A 276 8.96 -10.68 12.06
C VAL A 276 9.67 -10.78 10.71
N PHE A 277 10.94 -11.20 10.67
CA PHE A 277 11.70 -11.34 9.42
C PHE A 277 11.20 -12.48 8.52
N ARG A 278 10.50 -13.48 9.07
CA ARG A 278 9.87 -14.55 8.30
C ARG A 278 8.52 -14.14 7.74
N LEU A 279 7.71 -13.41 8.49
CA LEU A 279 6.35 -13.03 8.11
C LEU A 279 6.31 -11.80 7.19
N ALA A 280 7.12 -10.79 7.44
CA ALA A 280 7.05 -9.54 6.69
C ALA A 280 7.18 -9.70 5.16
N PRO A 281 8.04 -10.59 4.60
CA PRO A 281 8.09 -10.81 3.16
C PRO A 281 6.81 -11.40 2.56
N LEU A 282 5.99 -12.08 3.38
CA LEU A 282 4.75 -12.73 2.96
C LEU A 282 3.54 -11.77 2.93
N SER A 283 3.70 -10.54 3.45
CA SER A 283 2.59 -9.58 3.59
C SER A 283 1.94 -9.23 2.25
N PHE A 284 2.71 -9.18 1.16
CA PHE A 284 2.16 -8.86 -0.16
C PHE A 284 1.18 -9.92 -0.68
N GLY A 285 1.41 -11.20 -0.37
CA GLY A 285 0.48 -12.28 -0.70
C GLY A 285 -0.87 -12.16 0.01
N VAL A 286 -0.88 -11.67 1.26
CA VAL A 286 -2.13 -11.38 1.98
C VAL A 286 -2.98 -10.37 1.22
N TYR A 287 -2.36 -9.26 0.72
CA TYR A 287 -3.05 -8.28 -0.12
C TYR A 287 -3.63 -8.93 -1.38
N LEU A 288 -2.80 -9.65 -2.13
CA LEU A 288 -3.20 -10.26 -3.40
C LEU A 288 -4.33 -11.28 -3.25
N LEU A 289 -4.42 -11.97 -2.11
CA LEU A 289 -5.45 -12.96 -1.86
C LEU A 289 -6.81 -12.32 -1.51
N HIS A 290 -6.84 -11.34 -0.61
CA HIS A 290 -8.11 -10.81 -0.07
C HIS A 290 -8.70 -9.65 -0.88
N ASP A 291 -7.89 -8.94 -1.67
CA ASP A 291 -8.34 -7.76 -2.43
C ASP A 291 -8.36 -7.99 -3.95
N SER A 292 -8.45 -9.24 -4.39
CA SER A 292 -8.63 -9.58 -5.80
C SER A 292 -10.02 -9.17 -6.30
N ASP A 293 -10.10 -8.53 -7.46
CA ASP A 293 -11.37 -8.18 -8.12
C ASP A 293 -12.27 -9.40 -8.38
N PHE A 294 -11.69 -10.60 -8.51
CA PHE A 294 -12.46 -11.81 -8.74
C PHE A 294 -13.14 -12.36 -7.49
N THR A 295 -12.51 -12.22 -6.33
CA THR A 295 -12.98 -12.86 -5.07
C THR A 295 -13.34 -11.88 -3.98
N ARG A 296 -13.01 -10.59 -4.08
CA ARG A 296 -13.28 -9.58 -3.04
C ARG A 296 -14.74 -9.54 -2.61
N ALA A 297 -15.66 -9.43 -3.58
CA ALA A 297 -17.10 -9.39 -3.28
C ALA A 297 -17.59 -10.69 -2.66
N LEU A 298 -17.09 -11.86 -3.11
CA LEU A 298 -17.42 -13.16 -2.55
C LEU A 298 -16.91 -13.27 -1.10
N LEU A 299 -15.66 -12.88 -0.86
CA LEU A 299 -15.05 -12.92 0.48
C LEU A 299 -15.87 -12.12 1.49
N TRP A 300 -16.16 -10.85 1.20
CA TRP A 300 -16.85 -9.98 2.13
C TRP A 300 -18.33 -10.35 2.30
N ARG A 301 -18.96 -10.93 1.28
CA ARG A 301 -20.30 -11.52 1.41
C ARG A 301 -20.29 -12.75 2.33
N LEU A 302 -19.27 -13.61 2.27
CA LEU A 302 -19.14 -14.77 3.15
C LEU A 302 -18.81 -14.39 4.58
N VAL A 303 -18.02 -13.34 4.77
CA VAL A 303 -17.69 -12.81 6.11
C VAL A 303 -18.89 -12.11 6.73
N ASP A 304 -19.73 -11.43 5.95
CA ASP A 304 -20.98 -10.78 6.39
C ASP A 304 -20.83 -9.90 7.65
N LEU A 305 -19.93 -8.94 7.61
CA LEU A 305 -19.69 -8.00 8.72
C LEU A 305 -20.90 -7.17 9.12
N PRO A 306 -21.81 -6.73 8.19
CA PRO A 306 -23.03 -6.01 8.53
C PRO A 306 -23.95 -6.74 9.48
N ARG A 307 -23.86 -8.07 9.58
CA ARG A 307 -24.67 -8.92 10.47
C ARG A 307 -24.74 -8.39 11.92
N PHE A 308 -23.65 -7.78 12.41
CA PHE A 308 -23.57 -7.22 13.76
C PHE A 308 -23.49 -5.69 13.78
N GLY A 309 -23.66 -5.01 12.65
CA GLY A 309 -23.29 -3.61 12.46
C GLY A 309 -23.89 -2.60 13.43
N GLY A 310 -25.06 -2.89 14.01
CA GLY A 310 -25.68 -2.06 15.05
C GLY A 310 -25.15 -2.30 16.47
N ALA A 311 -24.43 -3.41 16.70
CA ALA A 311 -23.93 -3.81 18.02
C ALA A 311 -22.40 -3.68 18.07
N LEU A 312 -21.89 -2.61 18.70
CA LEU A 312 -20.48 -2.22 18.64
C LEU A 312 -19.51 -3.34 19.05
N LEU A 313 -19.66 -3.90 20.26
CA LEU A 313 -18.71 -4.90 20.77
C LEU A 313 -18.72 -6.21 19.97
N PRO A 314 -19.88 -6.81 19.63
CA PRO A 314 -19.93 -7.98 18.76
C PRO A 314 -19.32 -7.71 17.38
N SER A 315 -19.56 -6.54 16.78
CA SER A 315 -18.97 -6.17 15.49
C SER A 315 -17.46 -6.06 15.55
N LEU A 316 -16.91 -5.43 16.59
CA LEU A 316 -15.45 -5.29 16.75
C LEU A 316 -14.78 -6.63 17.00
N ALA A 317 -15.39 -7.50 17.83
CA ALA A 317 -14.87 -8.85 18.07
C ALA A 317 -14.87 -9.68 16.78
N TYR A 318 -15.97 -9.64 16.03
CA TYR A 318 -16.12 -10.37 14.77
C TYR A 318 -15.18 -9.83 13.68
N LEU A 319 -15.07 -8.50 13.53
CA LEU A 319 -14.11 -7.86 12.62
C LEU A 319 -12.69 -8.27 12.96
N THR A 320 -12.31 -8.26 14.24
CA THR A 320 -10.97 -8.66 14.68
C THR A 320 -10.69 -10.13 14.31
N GLY A 321 -11.64 -11.03 14.60
CA GLY A 321 -11.53 -12.44 14.22
C GLY A 321 -11.39 -12.63 12.71
N ALA A 322 -12.20 -11.93 11.91
CA ALA A 322 -12.15 -11.99 10.46
C ALA A 322 -10.79 -11.46 9.91
N VAL A 323 -10.32 -10.33 10.42
CA VAL A 323 -9.02 -9.75 10.03
C VAL A 323 -7.86 -10.71 10.33
N LEU A 324 -7.84 -11.30 11.53
CA LEU A 324 -6.82 -12.27 11.91
C LEU A 324 -6.89 -13.53 11.05
N LEU A 325 -8.08 -14.07 10.80
CA LEU A 325 -8.27 -15.24 9.96
C LEU A 325 -7.79 -14.99 8.53
N ILE A 326 -8.19 -13.88 7.91
CA ILE A 326 -7.77 -13.49 6.55
C ILE A 326 -6.24 -13.34 6.51
N ALA A 327 -5.63 -12.69 7.51
CA ALA A 327 -4.19 -12.53 7.58
C ALA A 327 -3.48 -13.88 7.69
N VAL A 328 -3.90 -14.76 8.61
CA VAL A 328 -3.30 -16.09 8.80
C VAL A 328 -3.40 -16.93 7.53
N VAL A 329 -4.58 -16.98 6.90
CA VAL A 329 -4.78 -17.71 5.64
C VAL A 329 -3.91 -17.11 4.54
N GLY A 330 -3.86 -15.80 4.41
CA GLY A 330 -3.02 -15.11 3.42
C GLY A 330 -1.53 -15.42 3.62
N TYR A 331 -1.02 -15.37 4.85
CA TYR A 331 0.37 -15.75 5.15
C TYR A 331 0.65 -17.22 4.84
N ALA A 332 -0.29 -18.12 5.15
CA ALA A 332 -0.11 -19.56 4.85
C ALA A 332 -0.07 -19.81 3.34
N VAL A 333 -0.99 -19.20 2.58
CA VAL A 333 -1.01 -19.33 1.10
C VAL A 333 0.26 -18.76 0.49
N ASP A 334 0.74 -17.59 0.96
CA ASP A 334 1.98 -17.02 0.43
C ASP A 334 3.22 -17.86 0.79
N ALA A 335 3.24 -18.46 1.98
CA ALA A 335 4.32 -19.39 2.34
C ALA A 335 4.37 -20.62 1.39
N VAL A 336 3.20 -21.12 0.97
CA VAL A 336 3.11 -22.20 -0.05
C VAL A 336 3.60 -21.66 -1.40
N TYR A 337 3.12 -20.48 -1.84
CA TYR A 337 3.60 -19.85 -3.07
C TYR A 337 5.13 -19.70 -3.09
N GLN A 338 5.73 -19.20 -2.01
CA GLN A 338 7.19 -19.02 -1.94
C GLN A 338 7.95 -20.35 -2.01
N ARG A 339 7.36 -21.45 -1.52
CA ARG A 339 7.93 -22.80 -1.68
C ARG A 339 7.83 -23.27 -3.14
N LEU A 340 6.67 -23.11 -3.78
CA LEU A 340 6.48 -23.45 -5.20
C LEU A 340 7.41 -22.63 -6.09
N TYR A 341 7.56 -21.33 -5.84
CA TYR A 341 8.45 -20.44 -6.57
C TYR A 341 9.89 -20.95 -6.56
N ARG A 342 10.38 -21.44 -5.41
CA ARG A 342 11.71 -22.03 -5.27
C ARG A 342 11.83 -23.42 -5.93
N LEU A 343 10.81 -24.28 -5.77
CA LEU A 343 10.79 -25.61 -6.37
C LEU A 343 10.82 -25.54 -7.91
N LEU A 344 10.11 -24.59 -8.50
CA LEU A 344 10.11 -24.31 -9.93
C LEU A 344 11.39 -23.62 -10.42
N ARG A 345 12.36 -23.39 -9.53
CA ARG A 345 13.64 -22.71 -9.83
C ARG A 345 13.48 -21.32 -10.45
N LEU A 346 12.37 -20.63 -10.19
CA LEU A 346 12.12 -19.29 -10.71
C LEU A 346 13.16 -18.24 -10.26
N PRO A 347 13.83 -18.34 -9.09
CA PRO A 347 14.96 -17.48 -8.75
C PRO A 347 16.11 -17.53 -9.76
N ALA A 348 16.32 -18.65 -10.43
CA ALA A 348 17.33 -18.75 -11.49
C ALA A 348 16.97 -17.91 -12.73
N LEU A 349 15.67 -17.76 -13.03
CA LEU A 349 15.21 -16.86 -14.09
C LEU A 349 15.44 -15.39 -13.72
N GLU A 350 15.24 -15.01 -12.45
CA GLU A 350 15.55 -13.65 -11.98
C GLU A 350 17.01 -13.29 -12.28
N THR A 351 17.94 -14.18 -11.90
CA THR A 351 19.38 -13.97 -12.13
C THR A 351 19.71 -13.88 -13.62
N LYS A 352 19.10 -14.72 -14.46
CA LYS A 352 19.28 -14.67 -15.92
C LYS A 352 18.75 -13.38 -16.53
N LEU A 353 17.60 -12.90 -16.08
CA LEU A 353 17.01 -11.63 -16.54
C LEU A 353 17.88 -10.44 -16.15
N ASP A 354 18.42 -10.42 -14.93
CA ASP A 354 19.34 -9.37 -14.49
C ASP A 354 20.64 -9.39 -15.29
N ALA A 355 21.20 -10.55 -15.59
CA ALA A 355 22.39 -10.70 -16.44
C ALA A 355 22.14 -10.24 -17.88
N LEU A 356 20.97 -10.61 -18.46
CA LEU A 356 20.58 -10.20 -19.81
C LEU A 356 20.45 -8.67 -19.92
N THR A 357 19.76 -8.05 -18.98
CA THR A 357 19.58 -6.59 -18.95
C THR A 357 20.91 -5.85 -18.76
N ALA A 358 21.83 -6.39 -17.96
CA ALA A 358 23.18 -5.85 -17.81
C ALA A 358 23.98 -5.95 -19.12
N CYS A 359 23.92 -7.07 -19.84
CA CYS A 359 24.56 -7.27 -21.12
C CYS A 359 24.03 -6.31 -22.21
N ILE A 360 22.69 -6.18 -22.32
CA ILE A 360 22.07 -5.25 -23.28
C ILE A 360 22.54 -3.81 -23.02
N ARG A 361 22.56 -3.41 -21.75
CA ARG A 361 23.04 -2.07 -21.37
C ARG A 361 24.49 -1.83 -21.75
N GLN A 362 25.38 -2.80 -21.51
CA GLN A 362 26.80 -2.68 -21.91
C GLN A 362 26.95 -2.46 -23.40
N ARG A 363 26.13 -3.12 -24.23
CA ARG A 363 26.15 -2.95 -25.68
C ARG A 363 25.68 -1.56 -26.10
N ILE A 364 24.58 -1.04 -25.49
CA ILE A 364 24.03 0.28 -25.81
C ILE A 364 25.03 1.38 -25.41
N VAL A 365 25.52 1.36 -24.16
CA VAL A 365 26.46 2.38 -23.67
C VAL A 365 27.84 2.25 -24.31
N GLY A 366 28.27 1.05 -24.71
CA GLY A 366 29.50 0.81 -25.43
C GLY A 366 29.49 1.35 -26.88
N SER A 367 28.28 1.33 -27.52
CA SER A 367 28.11 1.91 -28.86
C SER A 367 28.05 3.45 -28.88
N GLU A 368 27.76 4.10 -27.75
CA GLU A 368 27.81 5.58 -27.65
C GLU A 368 29.25 6.15 -27.43
N LYS A 369 30.23 5.27 -27.16
CA LYS A 369 31.62 5.66 -26.94
C LYS A 369 32.55 5.32 -28.12
N ALA A 370 32.05 4.68 -29.16
CA ALA A 370 32.70 4.40 -30.42
C ALA A 370 32.21 5.35 -31.52
#